data_59304e82cec1d1b44f44e3a160c25faa
#
_entry.id   59304e82cec1d1b44f44e3a160c25faa
#
_cell.length_a   1.000
_cell.length_b   1.000
_cell.length_c   1.000
_cell.angle_alpha   90.00
_cell.angle_beta   90.00
_cell.angle_gamma   90.00
#
_symmetry.space_group_name_H-M   'P 1'
#
loop_
_entity.id
_entity.type
_entity.pdbx_description
1 polymer ?
#
loop_
_entity_poly.entity_id
_entity_poly.type
_entity_poly.pdbx_seq_one_letter_code
_entity_poly.pdbx_strand_id
1 'polypeptide(L)'
;MDVTVVGSGPNGLTAAVICARAGLSVRVIEAQTTPGGGARTLPDPEFSGVSHDICSAVHPLALASPFFSAYDLTAHGVRLAVPEIAYANPLVERPAAVGYRDIDRTCAELDDGRSWRKLLGPLADDCDGVVGLLLGDRRSFPPSLPAALRVAPRLLGQGTPLWRLLRGEDARALFSGVAAHTISPMPSLVSAGAGLMLAMLAHAVGWPIPIGGSQAIPDALIADLRAHGGELVVGEEVTEPPSGVVIYDTAPTALLSIYRDAVPTRYAKALRRYAYGPGVAKVDFVLSGEIPWRDPRLAQAPTLHLGGSRRQMALAESEVAKGRHAEWPMVLAASPHIADPGRIDSQGRRPLWTYAHVPSGSTLDMADTVTSIVERFAPGFRDLVVAVRSVPASQMSRHNANLIGGDIGVGANNMVSALVGPTPRLNPWTTPIRKAYLCSSATPPGAGVHGMSGFYAARTVLEREFGMGLPALR
;
A
#
# COMPACT_ATOMS: atom_id res chain seq x y z
N MET A 1 -23.18 9.35 20.14
CA MET A 1 -22.24 8.46 19.44
C MET A 1 -21.29 7.86 20.44
N ASP A 2 -21.14 6.52 20.43
CA ASP A 2 -20.17 5.84 21.29
C ASP A 2 -18.77 6.02 20.71
N VAL A 3 -18.64 5.83 19.37
CA VAL A 3 -17.37 5.94 18.64
C VAL A 3 -17.51 6.83 17.43
N THR A 4 -16.58 7.78 17.27
CA THR A 4 -16.37 8.54 16.04
C THR A 4 -15.06 8.08 15.39
N VAL A 5 -15.10 7.78 14.09
CA VAL A 5 -13.91 7.46 13.29
C VAL A 5 -13.64 8.63 12.35
N VAL A 6 -12.42 9.18 12.38
CA VAL A 6 -12.01 10.30 11.53
C VAL A 6 -11.13 9.78 10.40
N GLY A 7 -11.65 9.86 9.18
CA GLY A 7 -11.06 9.28 7.97
C GLY A 7 -11.70 7.95 7.59
N SER A 8 -12.02 7.81 6.32
CA SER A 8 -12.66 6.63 5.73
C SER A 8 -11.70 5.78 4.89
N GLY A 9 -10.41 5.80 5.21
CA GLY A 9 -9.46 4.87 4.63
C GLY A 9 -9.76 3.41 5.05
N PRO A 10 -9.12 2.40 4.42
CA PRO A 10 -9.39 0.99 4.74
C PRO A 10 -9.22 0.64 6.21
N ASN A 11 -8.29 1.28 6.93
CA ASN A 11 -8.11 1.06 8.36
C ASN A 11 -9.22 1.72 9.20
N GLY A 12 -9.61 2.96 8.88
CA GLY A 12 -10.71 3.65 9.55
C GLY A 12 -12.02 2.90 9.39
N LEU A 13 -12.34 2.49 8.15
CA LEU A 13 -13.53 1.69 7.85
C LEU A 13 -13.50 0.32 8.56
N THR A 14 -12.34 -0.34 8.61
CA THR A 14 -12.19 -1.58 9.39
C THR A 14 -12.51 -1.35 10.86
N ALA A 15 -11.98 -0.29 11.46
CA ALA A 15 -12.27 0.03 12.86
C ALA A 15 -13.75 0.35 13.08
N ALA A 16 -14.36 1.08 12.16
CA ALA A 16 -15.77 1.44 12.21
C ALA A 16 -16.69 0.21 12.14
N VAL A 17 -16.43 -0.70 11.18
CA VAL A 17 -17.18 -1.96 11.01
C VAL A 17 -17.10 -2.81 12.27
N ILE A 18 -15.90 -3.00 12.82
CA ILE A 18 -15.72 -3.80 14.04
C ILE A 18 -16.51 -3.21 15.22
N CYS A 19 -16.46 -1.88 15.41
CA CYS A 19 -17.20 -1.23 16.48
C CYS A 19 -18.73 -1.32 16.28
N ALA A 20 -19.20 -1.14 15.04
CA ALA A 20 -20.63 -1.23 14.71
C ALA A 20 -21.17 -2.66 14.88
N ARG A 21 -20.42 -3.67 14.43
CA ARG A 21 -20.75 -5.10 14.65
C ARG A 21 -20.75 -5.49 16.13
N ALA A 22 -19.99 -4.79 16.98
CA ALA A 22 -20.04 -4.94 18.42
C ALA A 22 -21.28 -4.27 19.07
N GLY A 23 -22.16 -3.65 18.29
CA GLY A 23 -23.40 -3.02 18.75
C GLY A 23 -23.25 -1.57 19.22
N LEU A 24 -22.09 -0.94 18.94
CA LEU A 24 -21.87 0.47 19.28
C LEU A 24 -22.44 1.40 18.21
N SER A 25 -22.91 2.59 18.63
CA SER A 25 -23.26 3.67 17.69
C SER A 25 -22.00 4.29 17.12
N VAL A 26 -21.81 4.19 15.80
CA VAL A 26 -20.57 4.60 15.09
C VAL A 26 -20.88 5.65 14.05
N ARG A 27 -20.06 6.72 14.01
CA ARG A 27 -20.04 7.70 12.91
C ARG A 27 -18.64 7.77 12.31
N VAL A 28 -18.54 7.66 10.99
CA VAL A 28 -17.32 7.93 10.21
C VAL A 28 -17.43 9.32 9.60
N ILE A 29 -16.41 10.16 9.75
CA ILE A 29 -16.32 11.50 9.16
C ILE A 29 -15.16 11.53 8.19
N GLU A 30 -15.42 11.87 6.93
CA GLU A 30 -14.46 11.94 5.82
C GLU A 30 -14.40 13.35 5.23
N ALA A 31 -13.21 13.91 5.15
CA ALA A 31 -12.98 15.24 4.62
C ALA A 31 -13.24 15.35 3.10
N GLN A 32 -12.98 14.28 2.36
CA GLN A 32 -13.21 14.24 0.91
C GLN A 32 -14.68 13.96 0.58
N THR A 33 -15.10 14.36 -0.62
CA THR A 33 -16.46 14.08 -1.12
C THR A 33 -16.67 12.60 -1.47
N THR A 34 -15.57 11.85 -1.66
CA THR A 34 -15.57 10.41 -1.93
C THR A 34 -14.85 9.68 -0.83
N PRO A 35 -15.45 8.65 -0.19
CA PRO A 35 -14.80 7.87 0.86
C PRO A 35 -13.85 6.81 0.27
N GLY A 36 -12.94 6.28 1.10
CA GLY A 36 -12.05 5.16 0.75
C GLY A 36 -10.56 5.48 0.86
N GLY A 37 -10.19 6.71 1.21
CA GLY A 37 -8.79 7.09 1.44
C GLY A 37 -7.89 6.81 0.23
N GLY A 38 -6.82 6.02 0.43
CA GLY A 38 -5.90 5.61 -0.65
C GLY A 38 -6.43 4.50 -1.56
N ALA A 39 -7.56 3.86 -1.23
CA ALA A 39 -8.19 2.82 -2.06
C ALA A 39 -9.35 3.33 -2.92
N ARG A 40 -9.39 4.64 -3.18
CA ARG A 40 -10.41 5.23 -4.06
C ARG A 40 -10.11 4.97 -5.52
N THR A 41 -11.19 4.78 -6.29
CA THR A 41 -11.17 4.78 -7.76
C THR A 41 -12.10 5.88 -8.22
N LEU A 42 -11.61 6.79 -9.05
CA LEU A 42 -12.39 7.93 -9.55
C LEU A 42 -12.51 7.87 -11.07
N PRO A 43 -13.66 8.27 -11.63
CA PRO A 43 -13.81 8.39 -13.08
C PRO A 43 -12.85 9.45 -13.62
N ASP A 44 -12.36 9.22 -14.86
CA ASP A 44 -11.62 10.25 -15.56
C ASP A 44 -12.56 11.44 -15.86
N PRO A 45 -12.13 12.70 -15.64
CA PRO A 45 -13.00 13.85 -15.81
C PRO A 45 -13.40 14.13 -17.27
N GLU A 46 -12.65 13.64 -18.25
CA GLU A 46 -12.87 13.91 -19.68
C GLU A 46 -13.30 12.66 -20.45
N PHE A 47 -12.88 11.46 -20.00
CA PHE A 47 -13.08 10.22 -20.73
C PHE A 47 -14.05 9.29 -19.99
N SER A 48 -15.34 9.42 -20.30
CA SER A 48 -16.37 8.56 -19.72
C SER A 48 -16.05 7.08 -19.99
N GLY A 49 -16.16 6.26 -18.95
CA GLY A 49 -15.83 4.83 -18.99
C GLY A 49 -14.37 4.51 -18.62
N VAL A 50 -13.49 5.51 -18.58
CA VAL A 50 -12.15 5.35 -18.00
C VAL A 50 -12.17 5.76 -16.52
N SER A 51 -11.44 5.03 -15.69
CA SER A 51 -11.31 5.36 -14.25
C SER A 51 -9.90 5.07 -13.76
N HIS A 52 -9.48 5.85 -12.76
CA HIS A 52 -8.13 5.79 -12.19
C HIS A 52 -8.18 5.47 -10.70
N ASP A 53 -7.33 4.55 -10.26
CA ASP A 53 -7.07 4.35 -8.84
C ASP A 53 -6.18 5.48 -8.31
N ILE A 54 -6.58 6.12 -7.22
CA ILE A 54 -5.92 7.35 -6.75
C ILE A 54 -4.55 7.07 -6.15
N CYS A 55 -4.42 5.96 -5.37
CA CYS A 55 -3.16 5.64 -4.72
C CYS A 55 -2.81 4.16 -4.88
N SER A 56 -3.63 3.22 -4.43
CA SER A 56 -3.38 1.79 -4.54
C SER A 56 -4.23 1.15 -5.64
N ALA A 57 -3.65 0.28 -6.47
CA ALA A 57 -4.31 -0.38 -7.59
C ALA A 57 -4.27 -1.91 -7.50
N VAL A 58 -3.35 -2.47 -6.70
CA VAL A 58 -3.10 -3.92 -6.59
C VAL A 58 -3.00 -4.30 -5.11
N HIS A 59 -3.65 -5.37 -4.69
CA HIS A 59 -3.95 -5.61 -3.29
C HIS A 59 -3.56 -7.02 -2.76
N PRO A 60 -2.29 -7.45 -2.82
CA PRO A 60 -1.90 -8.76 -2.29
C PRO A 60 -2.20 -8.92 -0.79
N LEU A 61 -2.06 -7.83 -0.02
CA LEU A 61 -2.35 -7.83 1.40
C LEU A 61 -3.84 -7.95 1.73
N ALA A 62 -4.75 -7.56 0.82
CA ALA A 62 -6.18 -7.71 1.02
C ALA A 62 -6.62 -9.19 1.02
N LEU A 63 -5.94 -10.06 0.24
CA LEU A 63 -6.17 -11.50 0.29
C LEU A 63 -5.55 -12.18 1.51
N ALA A 64 -4.36 -11.73 1.93
CA ALA A 64 -3.57 -12.40 2.94
C ALA A 64 -3.80 -11.86 4.36
N SER A 65 -4.41 -10.69 4.52
CA SER A 65 -4.63 -10.07 5.83
C SER A 65 -5.52 -10.93 6.73
N PRO A 66 -5.12 -11.17 7.99
CA PRO A 66 -5.99 -11.89 8.94
C PRO A 66 -7.38 -11.26 9.11
N PHE A 67 -7.47 -9.92 9.06
CA PHE A 67 -8.76 -9.24 9.10
C PHE A 67 -9.61 -9.59 7.87
N PHE A 68 -9.11 -9.39 6.66
CA PHE A 68 -9.89 -9.63 5.44
C PHE A 68 -10.16 -11.12 5.20
N SER A 69 -9.29 -12.03 5.65
CA SER A 69 -9.56 -13.46 5.63
C SER A 69 -10.73 -13.84 6.54
N ALA A 70 -10.81 -13.22 7.72
CA ALA A 70 -11.93 -13.42 8.63
C ALA A 70 -13.22 -12.71 8.18
N TYR A 71 -13.08 -11.52 7.56
CA TYR A 71 -14.19 -10.71 7.04
C TYR A 71 -14.80 -11.29 5.77
N ASP A 72 -13.99 -11.91 4.92
CA ASP A 72 -14.36 -12.48 3.62
C ASP A 72 -14.91 -11.42 2.64
N LEU A 73 -14.00 -10.68 2.03
CA LEU A 73 -14.33 -9.66 1.03
C LEU A 73 -15.27 -10.18 -0.08
N THR A 74 -15.13 -11.46 -0.46
CA THR A 74 -15.95 -12.07 -1.52
C THR A 74 -17.40 -12.23 -1.07
N ALA A 75 -17.62 -12.64 0.19
CA ALA A 75 -18.96 -12.70 0.76
C ALA A 75 -19.65 -11.33 0.85
N HIS A 76 -18.85 -10.25 0.88
CA HIS A 76 -19.31 -8.85 0.84
C HIS A 76 -19.32 -8.25 -0.59
N GLY A 77 -19.29 -9.09 -1.61
CA GLY A 77 -19.48 -8.69 -3.01
C GLY A 77 -18.23 -8.17 -3.74
N VAL A 78 -17.07 -8.14 -3.08
CA VAL A 78 -15.82 -7.75 -3.75
C VAL A 78 -15.32 -8.87 -4.64
N ARG A 79 -15.24 -8.62 -5.94
CA ARG A 79 -14.66 -9.56 -6.91
C ARG A 79 -13.21 -9.21 -7.13
N LEU A 80 -12.31 -10.19 -6.95
CA LEU A 80 -10.87 -10.02 -7.09
C LEU A 80 -10.37 -10.87 -8.26
N ALA A 81 -9.88 -10.23 -9.32
CA ALA A 81 -9.14 -10.92 -10.37
C ALA A 81 -7.70 -11.17 -9.93
N VAL A 82 -7.24 -12.41 -10.07
CA VAL A 82 -5.87 -12.80 -9.71
C VAL A 82 -5.12 -13.20 -10.97
N PRO A 83 -4.32 -12.31 -11.58
CA PRO A 83 -3.57 -12.59 -12.79
C PRO A 83 -2.55 -13.72 -12.61
N GLU A 84 -2.22 -14.40 -13.71
CA GLU A 84 -1.17 -15.42 -13.73
C GLU A 84 0.22 -14.81 -13.50
N ILE A 85 0.50 -13.67 -14.13
CA ILE A 85 1.68 -12.85 -13.88
C ILE A 85 1.33 -11.87 -12.77
N ALA A 86 1.93 -12.05 -11.60
CA ALA A 86 1.71 -11.16 -10.47
C ALA A 86 2.36 -9.78 -10.71
N TYR A 87 3.61 -9.77 -11.18
CA TYR A 87 4.35 -8.56 -11.53
C TYR A 87 5.56 -8.89 -12.40
N ALA A 88 6.12 -7.88 -13.07
CA ALA A 88 7.35 -8.05 -13.84
C ALA A 88 8.26 -6.82 -13.77
N ASN A 89 9.54 -7.05 -14.07
CA ASN A 89 10.57 -6.02 -14.17
C ASN A 89 11.17 -6.05 -15.59
N PRO A 90 10.84 -5.09 -16.45
CA PRO A 90 11.56 -4.90 -17.70
C PRO A 90 13.02 -4.58 -17.44
N LEU A 91 13.91 -5.16 -18.25
CA LEU A 91 15.34 -4.96 -18.19
C LEU A 91 15.85 -4.43 -19.53
N VAL A 92 16.90 -3.60 -19.49
CA VAL A 92 17.55 -3.13 -20.71
C VAL A 92 18.40 -4.25 -21.26
N GLU A 93 18.36 -4.47 -22.59
CA GLU A 93 19.21 -5.42 -23.33
C GLU A 93 19.02 -6.91 -22.99
N ARG A 94 17.95 -7.24 -22.25
CA ARG A 94 17.60 -8.63 -21.93
C ARG A 94 16.09 -8.78 -21.71
N PRO A 95 15.56 -10.01 -21.77
CA PRO A 95 14.15 -10.26 -21.47
C PRO A 95 13.76 -9.76 -20.08
N ALA A 96 12.50 -9.41 -19.90
CA ALA A 96 11.96 -9.01 -18.60
C ALA A 96 12.04 -10.16 -17.58
N ALA A 97 12.33 -9.82 -16.33
CA ALA A 97 12.15 -10.74 -15.22
C ALA A 97 10.66 -10.80 -14.86
N VAL A 98 10.06 -11.99 -14.87
CA VAL A 98 8.62 -12.18 -14.67
C VAL A 98 8.35 -13.03 -13.44
N GLY A 99 7.50 -12.53 -12.55
CA GLY A 99 7.00 -13.21 -11.37
C GLY A 99 5.60 -13.77 -11.62
N TYR A 100 5.53 -15.07 -11.89
CA TYR A 100 4.25 -15.79 -12.03
C TYR A 100 3.70 -16.17 -10.66
N ARG A 101 2.38 -16.36 -10.57
CA ARG A 101 1.77 -16.97 -9.39
C ARG A 101 2.33 -18.36 -9.12
N ASP A 102 2.54 -19.14 -10.18
CA ASP A 102 3.27 -20.40 -10.08
C ASP A 102 4.76 -20.15 -9.86
N ILE A 103 5.25 -20.56 -8.68
CA ILE A 103 6.66 -20.43 -8.30
C ILE A 103 7.57 -21.33 -9.16
N ASP A 104 7.10 -22.49 -9.62
CA ASP A 104 7.88 -23.41 -10.46
C ASP A 104 8.16 -22.77 -11.82
N ARG A 105 7.12 -22.16 -12.41
CA ARG A 105 7.27 -21.41 -13.66
C ARG A 105 8.21 -20.22 -13.50
N THR A 106 8.07 -19.44 -12.42
CA THR A 106 9.00 -18.34 -12.13
C THR A 106 10.44 -18.83 -12.04
N CYS A 107 10.66 -19.92 -11.32
CA CYS A 107 12.01 -20.51 -11.16
C CYS A 107 12.58 -21.05 -12.49
N ALA A 108 11.75 -21.57 -13.37
CA ALA A 108 12.18 -22.08 -14.68
C ALA A 108 12.64 -20.97 -15.64
N GLU A 109 12.06 -19.77 -15.52
CA GLU A 109 12.35 -18.63 -16.40
C GLU A 109 13.46 -17.72 -15.86
N LEU A 110 13.72 -17.70 -14.54
CA LEU A 110 14.77 -16.88 -13.94
C LEU A 110 16.17 -17.48 -14.12
N ASP A 111 17.17 -16.63 -14.30
CA ASP A 111 18.59 -16.99 -14.37
C ASP A 111 19.12 -17.61 -13.05
N ASP A 112 18.46 -17.40 -11.92
CA ASP A 112 18.77 -17.99 -10.61
C ASP A 112 17.50 -18.48 -9.90
N GLY A 113 16.71 -19.28 -10.60
CA GLY A 113 15.45 -19.86 -10.07
C GLY A 113 15.65 -20.74 -8.85
N ARG A 114 16.80 -21.42 -8.72
CA ARG A 114 17.11 -22.23 -7.53
C ARG A 114 17.23 -21.36 -6.26
N SER A 115 17.92 -20.23 -6.35
CA SER A 115 18.02 -19.29 -5.22
C SER A 115 16.68 -18.61 -4.93
N TRP A 116 15.89 -18.32 -5.96
CA TRP A 116 14.53 -17.79 -5.81
C TRP A 116 13.65 -18.74 -5.01
N ARG A 117 13.62 -20.02 -5.39
CA ARG A 117 12.87 -21.06 -4.66
C ARG A 117 13.33 -21.19 -3.22
N LYS A 118 14.65 -21.23 -2.99
CA LYS A 118 15.22 -21.32 -1.64
C LYS A 118 14.85 -20.13 -0.78
N LEU A 119 14.75 -18.93 -1.39
CA LEU A 119 14.39 -17.71 -0.71
C LEU A 119 12.91 -17.67 -0.35
N LEU A 120 12.02 -17.96 -1.31
CA LEU A 120 10.58 -17.68 -1.19
C LEU A 120 9.72 -18.93 -0.96
N GLY A 121 10.09 -20.09 -1.47
CA GLY A 121 9.30 -21.31 -1.35
C GLY A 121 8.87 -21.60 0.10
N PRO A 122 9.81 -21.75 1.06
CA PRO A 122 9.45 -22.03 2.45
C PRO A 122 8.63 -20.92 3.14
N LEU A 123 8.61 -19.71 2.59
CA LEU A 123 7.74 -18.62 3.08
C LEU A 123 6.33 -18.73 2.47
N ALA A 124 6.23 -19.08 1.19
CA ALA A 124 4.96 -19.29 0.51
C ALA A 124 4.20 -20.50 1.08
N ASP A 125 4.94 -21.58 1.41
CA ASP A 125 4.38 -22.78 2.05
C ASP A 125 3.84 -22.51 3.47
N ASP A 126 4.29 -21.43 4.14
CA ASP A 126 3.87 -21.01 5.49
C ASP A 126 3.34 -19.57 5.45
N CYS A 127 2.55 -19.25 4.43
CA CYS A 127 2.04 -17.92 4.19
C CYS A 127 1.36 -17.31 5.43
N ASP A 128 0.46 -18.05 6.05
CA ASP A 128 -0.31 -17.59 7.23
C ASP A 128 0.63 -17.31 8.42
N GLY A 129 1.63 -18.16 8.66
CA GLY A 129 2.61 -17.95 9.71
C GLY A 129 3.48 -16.72 9.46
N VAL A 130 3.91 -16.49 8.21
CA VAL A 130 4.70 -15.33 7.81
C VAL A 130 3.87 -14.04 7.88
N VAL A 131 2.65 -14.06 7.38
CA VAL A 131 1.72 -12.91 7.44
C VAL A 131 1.38 -12.59 8.89
N GLY A 132 1.07 -13.61 9.70
CA GLY A 132 0.82 -13.45 11.14
C GLY A 132 2.01 -12.86 11.89
N LEU A 133 3.24 -13.17 11.48
CA LEU A 133 4.46 -12.58 12.05
C LEU A 133 4.63 -11.12 11.64
N LEU A 134 4.42 -10.79 10.36
CA LEU A 134 4.71 -9.46 9.81
C LEU A 134 3.58 -8.45 10.02
N LEU A 135 2.32 -8.89 9.95
CA LEU A 135 1.14 -8.06 10.20
C LEU A 135 0.56 -8.24 11.61
N GLY A 136 1.14 -9.11 12.43
CA GLY A 136 0.69 -9.42 13.77
C GLY A 136 0.89 -8.30 14.78
N ASP A 137 0.22 -8.46 15.94
CA ASP A 137 0.42 -7.59 17.10
C ASP A 137 1.78 -7.89 17.75
N ARG A 138 2.73 -6.99 17.58
CA ARG A 138 4.11 -7.14 18.08
C ARG A 138 4.25 -7.10 19.61
N ARG A 139 3.18 -6.81 20.33
CA ARG A 139 3.14 -6.90 21.80
C ARG A 139 2.97 -8.33 22.28
N SER A 140 2.41 -9.19 21.46
CA SER A 140 2.30 -10.62 21.73
C SER A 140 3.57 -11.36 21.30
N PHE A 141 3.82 -12.51 21.92
CA PHE A 141 4.87 -13.42 21.48
C PHE A 141 4.64 -13.79 19.99
N PRO A 142 5.69 -13.99 19.18
CA PRO A 142 5.51 -14.36 17.78
C PRO A 142 4.49 -15.49 17.64
N PRO A 143 3.43 -15.33 16.84
CA PRO A 143 2.38 -16.34 16.69
C PRO A 143 2.93 -17.65 16.12
N SER A 144 4.09 -17.59 15.43
CA SER A 144 4.76 -18.74 14.86
C SER A 144 6.29 -18.61 15.00
N LEU A 145 6.88 -19.38 15.92
CA LEU A 145 8.33 -19.51 16.02
C LEU A 145 8.95 -20.10 14.73
N PRO A 146 8.35 -21.11 14.06
CA PRO A 146 8.83 -21.59 12.77
C PRO A 146 8.88 -20.49 11.70
N ALA A 147 7.86 -19.64 11.59
CA ALA A 147 7.85 -18.51 10.64
C ALA A 147 8.98 -17.52 10.96
N ALA A 148 9.20 -17.17 12.23
CA ALA A 148 10.28 -16.28 12.64
C ALA A 148 11.67 -16.87 12.25
N LEU A 149 11.90 -18.16 12.47
CA LEU A 149 13.14 -18.84 12.09
C LEU A 149 13.34 -18.92 10.56
N ARG A 150 12.26 -18.96 9.77
CA ARG A 150 12.32 -18.88 8.31
C ARG A 150 12.58 -17.46 7.82
N VAL A 151 11.92 -16.46 8.39
CA VAL A 151 12.03 -15.06 7.96
C VAL A 151 13.37 -14.45 8.36
N ALA A 152 13.84 -14.61 9.59
CA ALA A 152 14.99 -13.90 10.13
C ALA A 152 16.28 -14.04 9.29
N PRO A 153 16.76 -15.24 8.89
CA PRO A 153 17.98 -15.36 8.10
C PRO A 153 17.82 -14.79 6.69
N ARG A 154 16.61 -14.82 6.11
CA ARG A 154 16.30 -14.23 4.81
C ARG A 154 16.26 -12.72 4.87
N LEU A 155 15.70 -12.20 5.94
CA LEU A 155 15.67 -10.77 6.23
C LEU A 155 17.08 -10.20 6.36
N LEU A 156 17.94 -10.84 7.15
CA LEU A 156 19.34 -10.45 7.28
C LEU A 156 20.11 -10.62 5.97
N GLY A 157 19.87 -11.70 5.24
CA GLY A 157 20.55 -12.00 3.98
C GLY A 157 20.16 -11.04 2.84
N GLN A 158 18.98 -10.42 2.86
CA GLN A 158 18.55 -9.43 1.86
C GLN A 158 18.62 -7.98 2.35
N GLY A 159 18.54 -7.76 3.65
CA GLY A 159 18.46 -6.43 4.27
C GLY A 159 19.78 -5.85 4.74
N THR A 160 20.90 -6.53 4.52
CA THR A 160 22.25 -6.06 4.87
C THR A 160 23.10 -5.85 3.61
N PRO A 161 24.24 -5.13 3.70
CA PRO A 161 25.15 -4.97 2.56
C PRO A 161 25.64 -6.29 1.93
N LEU A 162 25.46 -7.40 2.63
CA LEU A 162 25.78 -8.73 2.11
C LEU A 162 24.82 -9.22 1.04
N TRP A 163 23.56 -8.81 1.04
CA TRP A 163 22.39 -9.23 0.18
C TRP A 163 22.73 -10.21 -0.97
N ARG A 164 23.32 -11.35 -0.57
CA ARG A 164 23.96 -12.32 -1.46
C ARG A 164 23.10 -13.54 -1.77
N LEU A 165 21.85 -13.59 -1.26
CA LEU A 165 21.01 -14.78 -1.40
C LEU A 165 20.53 -14.99 -2.85
N LEU A 166 20.45 -13.92 -3.65
CA LEU A 166 20.15 -13.98 -5.08
C LEU A 166 21.40 -13.61 -5.88
N ARG A 167 21.77 -14.45 -6.84
CA ARG A 167 22.98 -14.29 -7.66
C ARG A 167 22.69 -13.84 -9.09
N GLY A 168 21.57 -14.29 -9.66
CA GLY A 168 21.12 -13.93 -10.98
C GLY A 168 20.63 -12.48 -11.08
N GLU A 169 20.80 -11.85 -12.20
CA GLU A 169 20.41 -10.44 -12.41
C GLU A 169 18.88 -10.30 -12.48
N ASP A 170 18.19 -11.26 -13.13
CA ASP A 170 16.73 -11.28 -13.24
C ASP A 170 16.08 -11.44 -11.86
N ALA A 171 16.55 -12.43 -11.08
CA ALA A 171 16.08 -12.67 -9.72
C ALA A 171 16.34 -11.49 -8.79
N ARG A 172 17.50 -10.82 -8.96
CA ARG A 172 17.83 -9.60 -8.21
C ARG A 172 16.91 -8.43 -8.55
N ALA A 173 16.68 -8.19 -9.84
CA ALA A 173 15.81 -7.12 -10.30
C ALA A 173 14.38 -7.35 -9.83
N LEU A 174 13.85 -8.55 -10.04
CA LEU A 174 12.50 -8.94 -9.65
C LEU A 174 12.25 -8.74 -8.14
N PHE A 175 13.20 -9.16 -7.29
CA PHE A 175 13.11 -8.93 -5.83
C PHE A 175 13.22 -7.45 -5.46
N SER A 176 14.12 -6.71 -6.12
CA SER A 176 14.35 -5.30 -5.79
C SER A 176 13.18 -4.41 -6.18
N GLY A 177 12.46 -4.76 -7.25
CA GLY A 177 11.22 -4.07 -7.64
C GLY A 177 10.18 -4.07 -6.52
N VAL A 178 9.92 -5.23 -5.93
CA VAL A 178 8.97 -5.32 -4.80
C VAL A 178 9.54 -4.74 -3.50
N ALA A 179 10.84 -4.82 -3.28
CA ALA A 179 11.48 -4.20 -2.10
C ALA A 179 11.41 -2.66 -2.15
N ALA A 180 11.41 -2.07 -3.36
CA ALA A 180 11.30 -0.64 -3.58
C ALA A 180 9.94 -0.04 -3.15
N HIS A 181 8.89 -0.85 -2.96
CA HIS A 181 7.60 -0.37 -2.43
C HIS A 181 7.70 0.32 -1.07
N THR A 182 8.79 0.15 -0.33
CA THR A 182 9.02 0.89 0.92
C THR A 182 9.50 2.32 0.73
N ILE A 183 9.88 2.72 -0.49
CA ILE A 183 10.46 4.04 -0.82
C ILE A 183 11.56 4.38 0.20
N SER A 184 12.50 3.48 0.35
CA SER A 184 13.58 3.59 1.34
C SER A 184 14.89 3.03 0.79
N PRO A 185 16.06 3.43 1.33
CA PRO A 185 17.35 2.91 0.87
C PRO A 185 17.42 1.38 0.87
N MET A 186 18.02 0.82 -0.17
CA MET A 186 18.29 -0.60 -0.32
C MET A 186 19.79 -0.86 -0.38
N PRO A 187 20.29 -1.92 0.31
CA PRO A 187 19.57 -2.84 1.20
C PRO A 187 19.24 -2.23 2.56
N SER A 188 18.07 -2.57 3.09
CA SER A 188 17.69 -2.31 4.48
C SER A 188 16.77 -3.42 4.99
N LEU A 189 16.67 -3.59 6.31
CA LEU A 189 15.77 -4.62 6.87
C LEU A 189 14.31 -4.35 6.53
N VAL A 190 13.92 -3.09 6.43
CA VAL A 190 12.54 -2.70 6.07
C VAL A 190 12.26 -3.05 4.61
N SER A 191 13.14 -2.66 3.68
CA SER A 191 12.98 -3.00 2.26
C SER A 191 13.02 -4.51 2.02
N ALA A 192 13.89 -5.23 2.72
CA ALA A 192 13.95 -6.69 2.64
C ALA A 192 12.67 -7.34 3.20
N GLY A 193 12.14 -6.84 4.31
CA GLY A 193 10.88 -7.35 4.90
C GLY A 193 9.70 -7.20 3.96
N ALA A 194 9.52 -6.01 3.37
CA ALA A 194 8.49 -5.79 2.38
C ALA A 194 8.72 -6.63 1.11
N GLY A 195 9.96 -6.70 0.62
CA GLY A 195 10.32 -7.52 -0.53
C GLY A 195 10.01 -9.00 -0.32
N LEU A 196 10.39 -9.56 0.84
CA LEU A 196 10.08 -10.96 1.20
C LEU A 196 8.57 -11.20 1.27
N MET A 197 7.83 -10.28 1.91
CA MET A 197 6.38 -10.42 2.04
C MET A 197 5.67 -10.33 0.69
N LEU A 198 5.92 -9.28 -0.08
CA LEU A 198 5.24 -9.05 -1.36
C LEU A 198 5.60 -10.11 -2.41
N ALA A 199 6.89 -10.50 -2.50
CA ALA A 199 7.32 -11.56 -3.42
C ALA A 199 6.77 -12.94 -3.00
N MET A 200 6.70 -13.24 -1.71
CA MET A 200 6.07 -14.45 -1.19
C MET A 200 4.57 -14.48 -1.52
N LEU A 201 3.87 -13.37 -1.28
CA LEU A 201 2.44 -13.27 -1.56
C LEU A 201 2.11 -13.46 -3.05
N ALA A 202 3.00 -13.06 -3.96
CA ALA A 202 2.82 -13.32 -5.39
C ALA A 202 2.64 -14.81 -5.69
N HIS A 203 3.36 -15.68 -4.97
CA HIS A 203 3.29 -17.13 -5.16
C HIS A 203 2.22 -17.81 -4.29
N ALA A 204 1.97 -17.28 -3.08
CA ALA A 204 1.01 -17.88 -2.15
C ALA A 204 -0.44 -17.57 -2.51
N VAL A 205 -0.76 -16.30 -2.77
CA VAL A 205 -2.14 -15.82 -3.01
C VAL A 205 -2.30 -15.06 -4.32
N GLY A 206 -1.20 -14.64 -4.94
CA GLY A 206 -1.20 -13.78 -6.13
C GLY A 206 -1.32 -12.29 -5.78
N TRP A 207 -1.38 -11.47 -6.83
CA TRP A 207 -1.54 -10.01 -6.74
C TRP A 207 -2.89 -9.60 -7.34
N PRO A 208 -3.96 -9.62 -6.55
CA PRO A 208 -5.30 -9.37 -7.02
C PRO A 208 -5.52 -7.90 -7.38
N ILE A 209 -6.39 -7.71 -8.37
CA ILE A 209 -6.94 -6.43 -8.78
C ILE A 209 -8.45 -6.49 -8.57
N PRO A 210 -9.05 -5.57 -7.79
CA PRO A 210 -10.49 -5.53 -7.63
C PRO A 210 -11.19 -5.15 -8.95
N ILE A 211 -12.20 -5.91 -9.32
CA ILE A 211 -13.05 -5.61 -10.48
C ILE A 211 -13.91 -4.37 -10.15
N GLY A 212 -13.88 -3.39 -11.03
CA GLY A 212 -14.48 -2.07 -10.81
C GLY A 212 -13.58 -1.07 -10.12
N GLY A 213 -12.35 -1.50 -9.74
CA GLY A 213 -11.35 -0.66 -9.10
C GLY A 213 -11.21 -0.90 -7.60
N SER A 214 -10.21 -0.29 -7.03
CA SER A 214 -9.87 -0.41 -5.60
C SER A 214 -11.00 0.05 -4.67
N GLN A 215 -11.87 0.93 -5.16
CA GLN A 215 -13.06 1.43 -4.46
C GLN A 215 -14.01 0.33 -3.99
N ALA A 216 -14.02 -0.84 -4.65
CA ALA A 216 -14.86 -1.96 -4.26
C ALA A 216 -14.59 -2.43 -2.81
N ILE A 217 -13.35 -2.30 -2.31
CA ILE A 217 -13.00 -2.69 -0.93
C ILE A 217 -13.62 -1.72 0.10
N PRO A 218 -13.42 -0.40 0.04
CA PRO A 218 -14.08 0.51 0.96
C PRO A 218 -15.61 0.49 0.82
N ASP A 219 -16.16 0.30 -0.39
CA ASP A 219 -17.61 0.22 -0.58
C ASP A 219 -18.23 -0.97 0.17
N ALA A 220 -17.58 -2.13 0.15
CA ALA A 220 -18.00 -3.30 0.92
C ALA A 220 -18.00 -3.02 2.44
N LEU A 221 -16.95 -2.37 2.94
CA LEU A 221 -16.86 -1.98 4.35
C LEU A 221 -17.93 -0.94 4.74
N ILE A 222 -18.22 0.02 3.85
CA ILE A 222 -19.27 1.03 4.06
C ILE A 222 -20.66 0.38 4.07
N ALA A 223 -20.90 -0.55 3.17
CA ALA A 223 -22.16 -1.29 3.12
C ALA A 223 -22.39 -2.06 4.42
N ASP A 224 -21.37 -2.74 4.93
CA ASP A 224 -21.42 -3.46 6.19
C ASP A 224 -21.59 -2.54 7.42
N LEU A 225 -20.85 -1.42 7.46
CA LEU A 225 -21.03 -0.39 8.49
C LEU A 225 -22.49 0.07 8.57
N ARG A 226 -23.11 0.37 7.42
CA ARG A 226 -24.51 0.81 7.35
C ARG A 226 -25.49 -0.30 7.73
N ALA A 227 -25.22 -1.53 7.36
CA ALA A 227 -26.03 -2.69 7.75
C ALA A 227 -26.08 -2.89 9.28
N HIS A 228 -25.04 -2.42 9.97
CA HIS A 228 -24.97 -2.44 11.45
C HIS A 228 -25.29 -1.08 12.11
N GLY A 229 -26.00 -0.19 11.38
CA GLY A 229 -26.49 1.08 11.91
C GLY A 229 -25.45 2.20 12.03
N GLY A 230 -24.25 2.02 11.45
CA GLY A 230 -23.23 3.08 11.42
C GLY A 230 -23.51 4.14 10.35
N GLU A 231 -23.05 5.36 10.62
CA GLU A 231 -23.20 6.52 9.74
C GLU A 231 -21.88 6.88 9.06
N LEU A 232 -21.96 7.36 7.81
CA LEU A 232 -20.84 7.94 7.07
C LEU A 232 -21.22 9.35 6.61
N VAL A 233 -20.42 10.32 7.02
CA VAL A 233 -20.51 11.73 6.60
C VAL A 233 -19.28 12.03 5.73
N VAL A 234 -19.48 12.59 4.55
CA VAL A 234 -18.41 12.96 3.60
C VAL A 234 -18.39 14.46 3.35
N GLY A 235 -17.26 15.01 2.95
CA GLY A 235 -17.07 16.44 2.71
C GLY A 235 -16.98 17.26 3.99
N GLU A 236 -16.70 16.64 5.15
CA GLU A 236 -16.59 17.30 6.46
C GLU A 236 -15.20 17.09 7.05
N GLU A 237 -14.43 18.16 7.17
CA GLU A 237 -13.12 18.13 7.83
C GLU A 237 -13.27 18.31 9.34
N VAL A 238 -12.69 17.40 10.10
CA VAL A 238 -12.66 17.48 11.57
C VAL A 238 -11.55 18.43 12.02
N THR A 239 -11.94 19.62 12.46
CA THR A 239 -11.03 20.68 12.94
C THR A 239 -11.02 20.83 14.47
N GLU A 240 -11.96 20.18 15.16
CA GLU A 240 -12.08 20.14 16.63
C GLU A 240 -12.35 18.71 17.10
N PRO A 241 -11.97 18.37 18.36
CA PRO A 241 -12.17 17.02 18.85
C PRO A 241 -13.65 16.61 18.91
N PRO A 242 -14.07 15.54 18.23
CA PRO A 242 -15.40 14.99 18.42
C PRO A 242 -15.62 14.51 19.86
N SER A 243 -16.87 14.49 20.31
CA SER A 243 -17.23 13.94 21.64
C SER A 243 -17.15 12.42 21.68
N GLY A 244 -16.91 11.84 22.83
CA GLY A 244 -16.87 10.39 23.02
C GLY A 244 -15.51 9.78 22.74
N VAL A 245 -15.48 8.53 22.27
CA VAL A 245 -14.28 7.83 21.84
C VAL A 245 -14.00 8.13 20.38
N VAL A 246 -12.76 8.49 20.06
CA VAL A 246 -12.38 8.85 18.68
C VAL A 246 -11.22 7.98 18.19
N ILE A 247 -11.37 7.41 17.01
CA ILE A 247 -10.32 6.66 16.31
C ILE A 247 -9.94 7.45 15.06
N TYR A 248 -8.66 7.81 14.96
CA TYR A 248 -8.14 8.64 13.87
C TYR A 248 -7.42 7.77 12.83
N ASP A 249 -7.98 7.70 11.61
CA ASP A 249 -7.31 7.19 10.40
C ASP A 249 -6.65 8.36 9.66
N THR A 250 -5.89 9.15 10.39
CA THR A 250 -5.22 10.34 9.90
C THR A 250 -3.71 10.27 10.15
N ALA A 251 -2.96 11.14 9.49
CA ALA A 251 -1.58 11.37 9.86
C ALA A 251 -1.49 11.77 11.34
N PRO A 252 -0.51 11.26 12.11
CA PRO A 252 -0.43 11.53 13.55
C PRO A 252 -0.32 13.02 13.88
N THR A 253 0.27 13.81 12.98
CA THR A 253 0.42 15.27 13.13
C THR A 253 -0.91 16.02 13.06
N ALA A 254 -1.97 15.44 12.48
CA ALA A 254 -3.31 16.03 12.47
C ALA A 254 -3.85 16.28 13.89
N LEU A 255 -3.44 15.46 14.87
CA LEU A 255 -3.83 15.67 16.26
C LEU A 255 -3.35 17.02 16.83
N LEU A 256 -2.28 17.60 16.29
CA LEU A 256 -1.78 18.92 16.71
C LEU A 256 -2.74 20.05 16.35
N SER A 257 -3.36 19.98 15.17
CA SER A 257 -4.35 20.97 14.72
C SER A 257 -5.72 20.76 15.37
N ILE A 258 -6.15 19.51 15.53
CA ILE A 258 -7.46 19.15 16.10
C ILE A 258 -7.51 19.49 17.61
N TYR A 259 -6.50 19.05 18.38
CA TYR A 259 -6.50 19.21 19.84
C TYR A 259 -5.78 20.46 20.34
N ARG A 260 -4.98 21.10 19.49
CA ARG A 260 -4.26 22.35 19.82
C ARG A 260 -3.52 22.26 21.16
N ASP A 261 -3.82 23.17 22.09
CA ASP A 261 -3.17 23.25 23.42
C ASP A 261 -3.53 22.08 24.36
N ALA A 262 -4.57 21.31 24.03
CA ALA A 262 -4.96 20.12 24.79
C ALA A 262 -4.03 18.91 24.52
N VAL A 263 -3.12 18.99 23.54
CA VAL A 263 -2.11 17.95 23.32
C VAL A 263 -1.04 18.02 24.40
N PRO A 264 -0.80 16.94 25.17
CA PRO A 264 0.27 16.95 26.19
C PRO A 264 1.63 17.34 25.59
N THR A 265 2.35 18.27 26.24
CA THR A 265 3.55 18.93 25.69
C THR A 265 4.60 17.95 25.15
N ARG A 266 4.86 16.86 25.88
CA ARG A 266 5.84 15.84 25.44
C ARG A 266 5.37 15.14 24.16
N TYR A 267 4.09 14.87 24.04
CA TYR A 267 3.50 14.24 22.87
C TYR A 267 3.47 15.19 21.67
N ALA A 268 3.08 16.43 21.87
CA ALA A 268 3.16 17.48 20.85
C ALA A 268 4.59 17.64 20.29
N LYS A 269 5.60 17.62 21.18
CA LYS A 269 7.01 17.65 20.75
C LYS A 269 7.41 16.42 19.93
N ALA A 270 6.90 15.23 20.27
CA ALA A 270 7.16 14.01 19.52
C ALA A 270 6.47 14.05 18.14
N LEU A 271 5.21 14.49 18.06
CA LEU A 271 4.47 14.62 16.81
C LEU A 271 5.10 15.67 15.86
N ARG A 272 5.60 16.80 16.38
CA ARG A 272 6.32 17.79 15.54
C ARG A 272 7.64 17.27 14.98
N ARG A 273 8.21 16.21 15.58
CA ARG A 273 9.43 15.53 15.11
C ARG A 273 9.15 14.28 14.31
N TYR A 274 7.86 13.95 14.13
CA TYR A 274 7.48 12.79 13.33
C TYR A 274 7.97 12.97 11.90
N ALA A 275 8.76 12.01 11.43
CA ALA A 275 9.38 12.07 10.12
C ALA A 275 8.48 11.40 9.06
N TYR A 276 8.20 12.14 8.01
CA TYR A 276 7.62 11.59 6.78
C TYR A 276 8.72 11.09 5.87
N GLY A 277 8.39 10.08 5.05
CA GLY A 277 9.30 9.49 4.07
C GLY A 277 9.44 10.32 2.80
N PRO A 278 10.20 9.80 1.82
CA PRO A 278 10.15 10.30 0.46
C PRO A 278 8.73 10.24 -0.09
N GLY A 279 8.50 10.99 -1.17
CA GLY A 279 7.19 11.09 -1.79
C GLY A 279 7.07 10.27 -3.06
N VAL A 280 5.86 10.22 -3.59
CA VAL A 280 5.57 9.81 -4.96
C VAL A 280 5.01 10.98 -5.75
N ALA A 281 5.38 11.06 -7.02
CA ALA A 281 4.69 11.87 -8.02
C ALA A 281 3.81 10.91 -8.86
N LYS A 282 2.51 11.16 -8.86
CA LYS A 282 1.52 10.34 -9.58
C LYS A 282 1.43 10.79 -11.03
N VAL A 283 1.42 9.83 -11.96
CA VAL A 283 1.17 10.10 -13.38
C VAL A 283 0.21 9.05 -13.90
N ASP A 284 -0.98 9.46 -14.28
CA ASP A 284 -1.99 8.60 -14.91
C ASP A 284 -2.11 8.92 -16.40
N PHE A 285 -2.27 7.90 -17.21
CA PHE A 285 -2.44 8.04 -18.65
C PHE A 285 -3.79 7.47 -19.07
N VAL A 286 -4.37 8.09 -20.09
CA VAL A 286 -5.41 7.50 -20.93
C VAL A 286 -4.76 7.14 -22.25
N LEU A 287 -4.84 5.85 -22.62
CA LEU A 287 -4.19 5.31 -23.81
C LEU A 287 -5.23 4.92 -24.86
N SER A 288 -4.91 5.12 -26.13
CA SER A 288 -5.75 4.74 -27.28
C SER A 288 -5.67 3.25 -27.64
N GLY A 289 -4.72 2.51 -27.09
CA GLY A 289 -4.47 1.11 -27.44
C GLY A 289 -3.56 0.37 -26.46
N GLU A 290 -3.23 -0.88 -26.79
CA GLU A 290 -2.31 -1.71 -26.01
C GLU A 290 -0.87 -1.16 -26.10
N ILE A 291 -0.14 -1.25 -24.99
CA ILE A 291 1.24 -0.78 -24.92
C ILE A 291 2.14 -1.76 -25.70
N PRO A 292 2.94 -1.28 -26.69
CA PRO A 292 3.77 -2.11 -27.54
C PRO A 292 5.08 -2.55 -26.84
N TRP A 293 4.95 -3.33 -25.78
CA TRP A 293 6.10 -3.81 -25.03
C TRP A 293 7.06 -4.61 -25.90
N ARG A 294 8.37 -4.37 -25.77
CA ARG A 294 9.41 -5.17 -26.45
C ARG A 294 9.35 -6.65 -26.05
N ASP A 295 9.05 -6.95 -24.79
CA ASP A 295 8.80 -8.30 -24.31
C ASP A 295 7.29 -8.53 -24.27
N PRO A 296 6.74 -9.41 -25.12
CA PRO A 296 5.29 -9.61 -25.24
C PRO A 296 4.63 -10.14 -23.96
N ARG A 297 5.39 -10.75 -23.05
CA ARG A 297 4.88 -11.22 -21.75
C ARG A 297 4.39 -10.06 -20.88
N LEU A 298 4.95 -8.85 -21.05
CA LEU A 298 4.56 -7.67 -20.30
C LEU A 298 3.13 -7.19 -20.63
N ALA A 299 2.60 -7.53 -21.80
CA ALA A 299 1.21 -7.25 -22.15
C ALA A 299 0.20 -8.06 -21.30
N GLN A 300 0.68 -9.10 -20.60
CA GLN A 300 -0.13 -9.91 -19.67
C GLN A 300 0.19 -9.63 -18.21
N ALA A 301 1.13 -8.71 -17.94
CA ALA A 301 1.57 -8.35 -16.61
C ALA A 301 0.90 -7.04 -16.16
N PRO A 302 -0.13 -7.09 -15.30
CA PRO A 302 -0.83 -5.87 -14.91
C PRO A 302 0.00 -4.98 -14.00
N THR A 303 1.11 -5.45 -13.42
CA THR A 303 1.98 -4.66 -12.56
C THR A 303 3.43 -4.76 -13.00
N LEU A 304 4.06 -3.60 -13.19
CA LEU A 304 5.45 -3.50 -13.65
C LEU A 304 6.28 -2.59 -12.74
N HIS A 305 7.53 -2.99 -12.50
CA HIS A 305 8.53 -2.20 -11.80
C HIS A 305 9.58 -1.70 -12.81
N LEU A 306 9.48 -0.45 -13.22
CA LEU A 306 10.31 0.14 -14.29
C LEU A 306 11.60 0.79 -13.72
N GLY A 307 12.24 0.11 -12.76
CA GLY A 307 13.42 0.62 -12.05
C GLY A 307 14.77 0.10 -12.61
N GLY A 308 14.73 -0.80 -13.60
CA GLY A 308 15.94 -1.42 -14.16
C GLY A 308 16.56 -2.48 -13.25
N SER A 309 17.89 -2.54 -13.19
CA SER A 309 18.64 -3.50 -12.37
C SER A 309 18.55 -3.18 -10.87
N ARG A 310 18.90 -4.16 -10.03
CA ARG A 310 19.03 -3.94 -8.56
C ARG A 310 19.88 -2.73 -8.23
N ARG A 311 21.00 -2.54 -8.93
CA ARG A 311 21.93 -1.44 -8.68
C ARG A 311 21.28 -0.09 -9.00
N GLN A 312 20.55 0.00 -10.12
CA GLN A 312 19.86 1.23 -10.52
C GLN A 312 18.76 1.58 -9.49
N MET A 313 17.95 0.61 -9.11
CA MET A 313 16.91 0.82 -8.09
C MET A 313 17.50 1.25 -6.74
N ALA A 314 18.57 0.59 -6.27
CA ALA A 314 19.22 0.96 -5.02
C ALA A 314 19.83 2.37 -5.06
N LEU A 315 20.38 2.77 -6.20
CA LEU A 315 20.89 4.13 -6.41
C LEU A 315 19.74 5.14 -6.39
N ALA A 316 18.66 4.86 -7.12
CA ALA A 316 17.48 5.72 -7.16
C ALA A 316 16.89 5.96 -5.77
N GLU A 317 16.64 4.90 -5.00
CA GLU A 317 16.12 5.00 -3.63
C GLU A 317 17.09 5.75 -2.69
N SER A 318 18.40 5.56 -2.87
CA SER A 318 19.42 6.31 -2.10
C SER A 318 19.41 7.82 -2.41
N GLU A 319 19.24 8.21 -3.68
CA GLU A 319 19.18 9.63 -4.07
C GLU A 319 17.89 10.28 -3.53
N VAL A 320 16.76 9.60 -3.69
CA VAL A 320 15.47 10.08 -3.20
C VAL A 320 15.49 10.25 -1.67
N ALA A 321 16.06 9.31 -0.93
CA ALA A 321 16.22 9.42 0.52
C ALA A 321 17.14 10.57 0.97
N LYS A 322 18.07 11.00 0.10
CA LYS A 322 18.93 12.19 0.32
C LYS A 322 18.30 13.50 -0.14
N GLY A 323 17.04 13.49 -0.55
CA GLY A 323 16.34 14.67 -1.06
C GLY A 323 16.71 15.06 -2.48
N ARG A 324 17.26 14.16 -3.28
CA ARG A 324 17.63 14.41 -4.68
C ARG A 324 16.82 13.56 -5.64
N HIS A 325 16.50 14.08 -6.81
CA HIS A 325 15.92 13.32 -7.91
C HIS A 325 16.94 12.33 -8.47
N ALA A 326 16.51 11.10 -8.66
CA ALA A 326 17.32 10.12 -9.40
C ALA A 326 17.25 10.39 -10.91
N GLU A 327 18.35 10.18 -11.61
CA GLU A 327 18.38 10.25 -13.09
C GLU A 327 17.45 9.20 -13.72
N TRP A 328 17.39 8.02 -13.10
CA TRP A 328 16.44 6.96 -13.42
C TRP A 328 15.63 6.62 -12.16
N PRO A 329 14.50 7.28 -11.93
CA PRO A 329 13.68 7.00 -10.76
C PRO A 329 13.02 5.61 -10.85
N MET A 330 12.74 5.02 -9.72
CA MET A 330 11.84 3.87 -9.65
C MET A 330 10.42 4.32 -10.04
N VAL A 331 9.84 3.65 -11.04
CA VAL A 331 8.45 3.85 -11.46
C VAL A 331 7.69 2.55 -11.28
N LEU A 332 6.60 2.61 -10.53
CA LEU A 332 5.61 1.55 -10.50
C LEU A 332 4.53 1.87 -11.53
N ALA A 333 4.17 0.88 -12.34
CA ALA A 333 3.11 0.98 -13.32
C ALA A 333 2.09 -0.14 -13.14
N ALA A 334 0.80 0.18 -13.27
CA ALA A 334 -0.26 -0.81 -13.29
C ALA A 334 -1.21 -0.56 -14.45
N SER A 335 -1.52 -1.65 -15.17
CA SER A 335 -2.50 -1.71 -16.25
C SER A 335 -3.71 -2.53 -15.78
N PRO A 336 -4.60 -1.96 -14.95
CA PRO A 336 -5.67 -2.72 -14.32
C PRO A 336 -6.65 -3.33 -15.31
N HIS A 337 -6.77 -2.76 -16.52
CA HIS A 337 -7.63 -3.27 -17.60
C HIS A 337 -7.24 -4.68 -18.07
N ILE A 338 -5.99 -5.13 -17.83
CA ILE A 338 -5.55 -6.50 -18.15
C ILE A 338 -6.33 -7.52 -17.29
N ALA A 339 -6.61 -7.18 -16.04
CA ALA A 339 -7.36 -8.02 -15.10
C ALA A 339 -8.86 -7.68 -15.09
N ASP A 340 -9.22 -6.44 -15.42
CA ASP A 340 -10.58 -5.89 -15.45
C ASP A 340 -10.86 -5.19 -16.78
N PRO A 341 -11.28 -5.92 -17.82
CA PRO A 341 -11.63 -5.33 -19.12
C PRO A 341 -12.74 -4.27 -19.07
N GLY A 342 -13.53 -4.23 -18.00
CA GLY A 342 -14.53 -3.18 -17.76
C GLY A 342 -13.95 -1.78 -17.56
N ARG A 343 -12.62 -1.68 -17.42
CA ARG A 343 -11.87 -0.40 -17.36
C ARG A 343 -11.53 0.17 -18.75
N ILE A 344 -11.89 -0.54 -19.83
CA ILE A 344 -11.75 -0.09 -21.22
C ILE A 344 -13.06 0.54 -21.63
N ASP A 345 -13.03 1.76 -22.14
CA ASP A 345 -14.24 2.44 -22.60
C ASP A 345 -14.71 1.96 -23.98
N SER A 346 -15.87 2.47 -24.43
CA SER A 346 -16.47 2.09 -25.71
C SER A 346 -15.65 2.49 -26.96
N GLN A 347 -14.63 3.33 -26.80
CA GLN A 347 -13.69 3.72 -27.87
C GLN A 347 -12.36 2.95 -27.79
N GLY A 348 -12.26 1.98 -26.88
CA GLY A 348 -11.05 1.19 -26.67
C GLY A 348 -9.98 1.87 -25.84
N ARG A 349 -10.28 3.05 -25.24
CA ARG A 349 -9.33 3.76 -24.38
C ARG A 349 -9.23 3.09 -23.01
N ARG A 350 -8.04 3.11 -22.43
CA ARG A 350 -7.71 2.39 -21.21
C ARG A 350 -6.79 3.17 -20.29
N PRO A 351 -6.87 2.97 -18.96
CA PRO A 351 -5.97 3.61 -18.04
C PRO A 351 -4.62 2.90 -17.97
N LEU A 352 -3.55 3.68 -17.82
CA LEU A 352 -2.29 3.25 -17.24
C LEU A 352 -2.05 4.08 -15.99
N TRP A 353 -1.99 3.44 -14.84
CA TRP A 353 -1.70 4.01 -13.55
C TRP A 353 -0.19 3.95 -13.29
N THR A 354 0.43 5.06 -12.92
CA THR A 354 1.84 5.06 -12.54
C THR A 354 2.12 6.01 -11.38
N TYR A 355 3.22 5.75 -10.67
CA TYR A 355 3.90 6.76 -9.87
C TYR A 355 5.41 6.59 -9.94
N ALA A 356 6.13 7.71 -9.76
CA ALA A 356 7.59 7.74 -9.64
C ALA A 356 7.99 8.08 -8.21
N HIS A 357 9.06 7.46 -7.70
CA HIS A 357 9.64 7.83 -6.42
C HIS A 357 10.43 9.14 -6.56
N VAL A 358 10.12 10.08 -5.68
CA VAL A 358 10.70 11.43 -5.69
C VAL A 358 11.03 11.90 -4.26
N PRO A 359 11.87 12.93 -4.09
CA PRO A 359 12.06 13.55 -2.77
C PRO A 359 10.76 14.05 -2.17
N SER A 360 10.65 13.99 -0.85
CA SER A 360 9.49 14.51 -0.13
C SER A 360 9.22 15.98 -0.52
N GLY A 361 7.97 16.29 -0.83
CA GLY A 361 7.53 17.62 -1.20
C GLY A 361 8.00 18.10 -2.58
N SER A 362 8.54 17.21 -3.43
CA SER A 362 8.94 17.57 -4.79
C SER A 362 7.79 18.23 -5.56
N THR A 363 8.11 19.35 -6.22
CA THR A 363 7.20 20.09 -7.10
C THR A 363 7.37 19.69 -8.56
N LEU A 364 8.31 18.79 -8.86
CA LEU A 364 8.62 18.38 -10.23
C LEU A 364 7.47 17.59 -10.83
N ASP A 365 7.04 18.00 -12.03
CA ASP A 365 6.16 17.20 -12.86
C ASP A 365 6.96 16.02 -13.47
N MET A 366 6.49 14.82 -13.23
CA MET A 366 7.17 13.61 -13.67
C MET A 366 6.60 13.01 -14.96
N ALA A 367 5.63 13.67 -15.62
CA ALA A 367 4.96 13.15 -16.81
C ALA A 367 5.94 12.77 -17.92
N ASP A 368 6.84 13.70 -18.31
CA ASP A 368 7.83 13.43 -19.37
C ASP A 368 8.86 12.37 -18.98
N THR A 369 9.27 12.35 -17.71
CA THR A 369 10.21 11.35 -17.19
C THR A 369 9.59 9.96 -17.24
N VAL A 370 8.37 9.79 -16.73
CA VAL A 370 7.65 8.52 -16.75
C VAL A 370 7.38 8.07 -18.19
N THR A 371 6.90 8.97 -19.04
CA THR A 371 6.70 8.70 -20.48
C THR A 371 7.97 8.20 -21.14
N SER A 372 9.11 8.84 -20.87
CA SER A 372 10.42 8.44 -21.45
C SER A 372 10.88 7.08 -20.93
N ILE A 373 10.58 6.75 -19.67
CA ILE A 373 10.91 5.43 -19.09
C ILE A 373 10.05 4.34 -19.74
N VAL A 374 8.74 4.57 -19.90
CA VAL A 374 7.86 3.59 -20.56
C VAL A 374 8.26 3.40 -22.03
N GLU A 375 8.49 4.51 -22.77
CA GLU A 375 8.91 4.49 -24.17
C GLU A 375 10.18 3.66 -24.40
N ARG A 376 11.11 3.66 -23.44
CA ARG A 376 12.35 2.85 -23.53
C ARG A 376 12.05 1.35 -23.62
N PHE A 377 11.02 0.87 -22.93
CA PHE A 377 10.63 -0.54 -22.94
C PHE A 377 9.50 -0.86 -23.91
N ALA A 378 8.80 0.17 -24.40
CA ALA A 378 7.66 0.08 -25.30
C ALA A 378 7.75 1.20 -26.37
N PRO A 379 8.62 1.05 -27.39
CA PRO A 379 8.76 2.05 -28.46
C PRO A 379 7.41 2.28 -29.18
N GLY A 380 7.04 3.56 -29.31
CA GLY A 380 5.73 3.97 -29.83
C GLY A 380 4.67 4.20 -28.74
N PHE A 381 5.05 4.10 -27.45
CA PHE A 381 4.13 4.39 -26.34
C PHE A 381 3.60 5.83 -26.41
N ARG A 382 4.45 6.80 -26.78
CA ARG A 382 4.06 8.23 -26.88
C ARG A 382 2.89 8.45 -27.83
N ASP A 383 2.82 7.71 -28.90
CA ASP A 383 1.77 7.82 -29.93
C ASP A 383 0.41 7.30 -29.43
N LEU A 384 0.41 6.50 -28.37
CA LEU A 384 -0.81 5.98 -27.74
C LEU A 384 -1.40 6.92 -26.69
N VAL A 385 -0.65 7.89 -26.20
CA VAL A 385 -1.08 8.75 -25.11
C VAL A 385 -2.14 9.73 -25.58
N VAL A 386 -3.36 9.56 -25.11
CA VAL A 386 -4.50 10.46 -25.36
C VAL A 386 -4.53 11.59 -24.34
N ALA A 387 -4.26 11.27 -23.07
CA ALA A 387 -4.18 12.26 -22.00
C ALA A 387 -3.21 11.83 -20.89
N VAL A 388 -2.69 12.82 -20.18
CA VAL A 388 -1.82 12.63 -19.02
C VAL A 388 -2.38 13.43 -17.84
N ARG A 389 -2.43 12.81 -16.66
CA ARG A 389 -2.82 13.43 -15.39
C ARG A 389 -1.62 13.34 -14.44
N SER A 390 -0.94 14.44 -14.21
CA SER A 390 0.25 14.47 -13.35
C SER A 390 -0.05 15.21 -12.05
N VAL A 391 0.36 14.61 -10.92
CA VAL A 391 0.23 15.20 -9.58
C VAL A 391 1.61 15.11 -8.90
N PRO A 392 2.33 16.23 -8.77
CA PRO A 392 3.60 16.28 -8.03
C PRO A 392 3.43 15.88 -6.55
N ALA A 393 4.50 15.37 -5.94
CA ALA A 393 4.51 14.94 -4.54
C ALA A 393 4.00 16.04 -3.57
N SER A 394 4.34 17.30 -3.82
CA SER A 394 3.88 18.46 -3.03
C SER A 394 2.37 18.67 -3.07
N GLN A 395 1.67 18.09 -4.05
CA GLN A 395 0.22 18.25 -4.24
C GLN A 395 -0.58 17.00 -3.88
N MET A 396 0.06 15.88 -3.55
CA MET A 396 -0.61 14.62 -3.19
C MET A 396 -1.57 14.79 -2.00
N SER A 397 -1.28 15.70 -1.07
CA SER A 397 -2.15 16.01 0.06
C SER A 397 -3.51 16.62 -0.34
N ARG A 398 -3.68 17.13 -1.57
CA ARG A 398 -4.97 17.59 -2.09
C ARG A 398 -5.93 16.42 -2.33
N HIS A 399 -5.40 15.25 -2.67
CA HIS A 399 -6.18 14.03 -2.84
C HIS A 399 -6.47 13.33 -1.51
N ASN A 400 -5.49 13.36 -0.60
CA ASN A 400 -5.62 12.80 0.73
C ASN A 400 -4.67 13.56 1.67
N ALA A 401 -5.22 14.28 2.63
CA ALA A 401 -4.47 15.13 3.58
C ALA A 401 -3.38 14.39 4.35
N ASN A 402 -3.45 13.06 4.44
CA ASN A 402 -2.46 12.22 5.10
C ASN A 402 -1.16 12.05 4.28
N LEU A 403 -1.18 12.32 2.97
CA LEU A 403 -0.04 12.13 2.06
C LEU A 403 0.89 13.35 2.08
N ILE A 404 1.42 13.66 3.25
CA ILE A 404 2.26 14.83 3.50
C ILE A 404 3.56 14.70 2.73
N GLY A 405 3.86 15.68 1.89
CA GLY A 405 5.04 15.66 1.01
C GLY A 405 5.02 14.55 -0.05
N GLY A 406 3.86 13.91 -0.27
CA GLY A 406 3.71 12.78 -1.19
C GLY A 406 4.02 11.42 -0.57
N ASP A 407 4.28 11.37 0.74
CA ASP A 407 4.51 10.11 1.45
C ASP A 407 3.23 9.28 1.53
N ILE A 408 3.14 8.22 0.72
CA ILE A 408 1.99 7.31 0.69
C ILE A 408 1.97 6.30 1.84
N GLY A 409 3.06 6.19 2.60
CA GLY A 409 3.17 5.37 3.81
C GLY A 409 2.67 6.06 5.07
N VAL A 410 2.42 7.39 5.01
CA VAL A 410 2.05 8.22 6.17
C VAL A 410 3.11 8.18 7.28
N GLY A 411 4.37 8.00 6.91
CA GLY A 411 5.53 7.98 7.80
C GLY A 411 6.74 7.29 7.18
N ALA A 412 7.92 7.79 7.53
CA ALA A 412 9.18 7.25 7.01
C ALA A 412 9.32 5.76 7.34
N ASN A 413 9.55 4.94 6.32
CA ASN A 413 9.77 3.51 6.45
C ASN A 413 11.20 3.22 6.97
N ASN A 414 11.33 3.16 8.29
CA ASN A 414 12.56 2.77 8.97
C ASN A 414 12.24 1.82 10.13
N MET A 415 13.28 1.18 10.70
CA MET A 415 13.11 0.20 11.77
C MET A 415 12.42 0.75 13.02
N VAL A 416 12.64 2.02 13.34
CA VAL A 416 12.02 2.65 14.52
C VAL A 416 10.52 2.80 14.28
N SER A 417 10.12 3.42 13.17
CA SER A 417 8.70 3.58 12.81
C SER A 417 8.00 2.23 12.71
N ALA A 418 8.67 1.25 12.09
CA ALA A 418 8.14 -0.10 11.94
C ALA A 418 7.90 -0.82 13.28
N LEU A 419 8.71 -0.56 14.31
CA LEU A 419 8.63 -1.27 15.60
C LEU A 419 7.75 -0.55 16.63
N VAL A 420 7.83 0.78 16.70
CA VAL A 420 7.20 1.53 17.80
C VAL A 420 6.07 2.45 17.36
N GLY A 421 5.81 2.56 16.04
CA GLY A 421 4.79 3.45 15.50
C GLY A 421 5.17 4.94 15.63
N PRO A 422 4.18 5.84 15.58
CA PRO A 422 4.43 7.29 15.55
C PRO A 422 5.08 7.84 16.83
N THR A 423 4.88 7.17 17.96
CA THR A 423 5.53 7.49 19.23
C THR A 423 5.77 6.22 20.05
N PRO A 424 6.88 6.14 20.83
CA PRO A 424 7.17 4.96 21.63
C PRO A 424 6.10 4.73 22.72
N ARG A 425 5.24 3.75 22.50
CA ARG A 425 4.19 3.33 23.44
C ARG A 425 4.05 1.82 23.45
N LEU A 426 3.74 1.26 24.62
CA LEU A 426 3.46 -0.18 24.76
C LEU A 426 2.28 -0.62 23.87
N ASN A 427 1.28 0.25 23.73
CA ASN A 427 0.19 0.06 22.75
C ASN A 427 0.24 1.19 21.74
N PRO A 428 0.71 0.95 20.49
CA PRO A 428 0.97 1.98 19.51
C PRO A 428 -0.30 2.62 18.93
N TRP A 429 -1.46 2.00 19.11
CA TRP A 429 -2.76 2.54 18.68
C TRP A 429 -3.37 3.50 19.69
N THR A 430 -2.81 3.61 20.92
CA THR A 430 -3.25 4.57 21.93
C THR A 430 -2.49 5.89 21.81
N THR A 431 -3.14 6.97 22.24
CA THR A 431 -2.46 8.27 22.45
C THR A 431 -2.49 8.65 23.94
N PRO A 432 -1.71 9.64 24.38
CA PRO A 432 -1.85 10.20 25.72
C PRO A 432 -3.05 11.16 25.85
N ILE A 433 -3.78 11.41 24.79
CA ILE A 433 -5.04 12.17 24.78
C ILE A 433 -6.15 11.18 25.16
N ARG A 434 -6.93 11.55 26.18
CA ARG A 434 -8.00 10.69 26.68
C ARG A 434 -9.00 10.37 25.57
N LYS A 435 -9.37 9.09 25.42
CA LYS A 435 -10.33 8.57 24.44
C LYS A 435 -9.95 8.83 22.97
N ALA A 436 -8.69 9.17 22.66
CA ALA A 436 -8.20 9.35 21.31
C ALA A 436 -7.24 8.22 20.92
N TYR A 437 -7.51 7.56 19.80
CA TYR A 437 -6.80 6.41 19.28
C TYR A 437 -6.34 6.68 17.84
N LEU A 438 -5.28 6.01 17.40
CA LEU A 438 -4.77 6.10 16.02
C LEU A 438 -4.90 4.73 15.34
N CYS A 439 -5.30 4.72 14.07
CA CYS A 439 -5.38 3.51 13.26
C CYS A 439 -4.85 3.66 11.84
N SER A 440 -4.26 4.80 11.50
CA SER A 440 -3.73 5.02 10.16
C SER A 440 -2.50 4.16 9.85
N SER A 441 -2.04 4.20 8.62
CA SER A 441 -0.80 3.55 8.16
C SER A 441 0.45 3.96 8.95
N ALA A 442 0.39 5.06 9.71
CA ALA A 442 1.45 5.46 10.65
C ALA A 442 1.60 4.51 11.85
N THR A 443 0.58 3.69 12.13
CA THR A 443 0.61 2.71 13.23
C THR A 443 0.94 1.32 12.72
N PRO A 444 1.57 0.45 13.56
CA PRO A 444 1.81 -0.93 13.14
C PRO A 444 0.52 -1.65 12.69
N PRO A 445 0.63 -2.53 11.70
CA PRO A 445 1.82 -3.03 11.02
C PRO A 445 2.38 -2.11 9.93
N GLY A 446 1.75 -0.98 9.62
CA GLY A 446 2.24 0.00 8.65
C GLY A 446 1.33 0.16 7.44
N ALA A 447 1.92 0.59 6.31
CA ALA A 447 1.20 0.87 5.08
C ALA A 447 0.72 -0.39 4.36
N GLY A 448 -0.42 -0.29 3.70
CA GLY A 448 -1.04 -1.33 2.88
C GLY A 448 -2.55 -1.41 3.09
N VAL A 449 -3.25 -1.97 2.10
CA VAL A 449 -4.69 -2.25 2.20
C VAL A 449 -4.86 -3.63 2.86
N HIS A 450 -4.79 -3.65 4.19
CA HIS A 450 -4.88 -4.87 5.00
C HIS A 450 -5.84 -4.75 6.19
N GLY A 451 -6.27 -3.52 6.56
CA GLY A 451 -7.20 -3.28 7.67
C GLY A 451 -6.64 -3.52 9.08
N MET A 452 -5.42 -4.05 9.22
CA MET A 452 -4.90 -4.52 10.51
C MET A 452 -4.68 -3.40 11.53
N SER A 453 -4.26 -2.20 11.11
CA SER A 453 -4.13 -1.06 12.04
C SER A 453 -5.49 -0.69 12.62
N GLY A 454 -6.54 -0.67 11.78
CA GLY A 454 -7.93 -0.47 12.21
C GLY A 454 -8.42 -1.57 13.14
N PHE A 455 -8.13 -2.83 12.80
CA PHE A 455 -8.47 -4.00 13.62
C PHE A 455 -7.90 -3.91 15.05
N TYR A 456 -6.61 -3.59 15.16
CA TYR A 456 -5.95 -3.49 16.47
C TYR A 456 -6.42 -2.27 17.27
N ALA A 457 -6.68 -1.15 16.60
CA ALA A 457 -7.24 0.04 17.24
C ALA A 457 -8.65 -0.24 17.78
N ALA A 458 -9.52 -0.83 16.96
CA ALA A 458 -10.87 -1.20 17.37
C ALA A 458 -10.87 -2.19 18.55
N ARG A 459 -10.04 -3.26 18.47
CA ARG A 459 -9.88 -4.21 19.58
C ARG A 459 -9.48 -3.48 20.87
N THR A 460 -8.50 -2.57 20.77
CA THR A 460 -8.02 -1.80 21.91
C THR A 460 -9.14 -0.91 22.50
N VAL A 461 -9.95 -0.29 21.64
CA VAL A 461 -11.10 0.55 22.07
C VAL A 461 -12.16 -0.29 22.74
N LEU A 462 -12.58 -1.41 22.14
CA LEU A 462 -13.58 -2.32 22.70
C LEU A 462 -13.16 -2.82 24.09
N GLU A 463 -11.92 -3.28 24.22
CA GLU A 463 -11.40 -3.80 25.50
C GLU A 463 -11.31 -2.71 26.58
N ARG A 464 -10.80 -1.51 26.25
CA ARG A 464 -10.46 -0.49 27.24
C ARG A 464 -11.60 0.46 27.61
N GLU A 465 -12.44 0.81 26.63
CA GLU A 465 -13.48 1.81 26.82
C GLU A 465 -14.86 1.17 27.09
N PHE A 466 -15.06 -0.07 26.60
CA PHE A 466 -16.36 -0.74 26.67
C PHE A 466 -16.32 -2.08 27.40
N GLY A 467 -15.15 -2.65 27.72
CA GLY A 467 -15.04 -3.97 28.34
C GLY A 467 -15.54 -5.12 27.46
N MET A 468 -15.49 -4.94 26.14
CA MET A 468 -16.05 -5.86 25.13
C MET A 468 -14.94 -6.62 24.39
N GLY A 469 -15.25 -7.84 23.97
CA GLY A 469 -14.40 -8.59 23.02
C GLY A 469 -14.67 -8.24 21.57
N LEU A 470 -13.87 -8.82 20.66
CA LEU A 470 -14.10 -8.68 19.22
C LEU A 470 -15.40 -9.37 18.80
N PRO A 471 -16.22 -8.76 17.95
CA PRO A 471 -17.40 -9.40 17.38
C PRO A 471 -17.02 -10.45 16.33
N ALA A 472 -17.98 -11.28 15.91
CA ALA A 472 -17.86 -12.11 14.73
C ALA A 472 -17.73 -11.20 13.47
N LEU A 473 -16.85 -11.58 12.56
CA LEU A 473 -16.59 -10.82 11.33
C LEU A 473 -17.26 -11.45 10.07
N ARG A 474 -17.74 -12.66 10.18
CA ARG A 474 -18.56 -13.34 9.15
C ARG A 474 -20.03 -13.25 9.48
#